data_52243d3903322e66f5334e9b95ee1df1
#
_entry.id   52243d3903322e66f5334e9b95ee1df1
#
_cell.length_a   1.000
_cell.length_b   1.000
_cell.length_c   1.000
_cell.angle_alpha   90.00
_cell.angle_beta   90.00
_cell.angle_gamma   90.00
#
_symmetry.space_group_name_H-M   'P 1'
#
loop_
_entity.id
_entity.type
_entity.pdbx_description
1 polymer ?
#
loop_
_entity_poly.entity_id
_entity_poly.type
_entity_poly.pdbx_seq_one_letter_code
_entity_poly.pdbx_strand_id
1 'polypeptide(L)'
;MKKIFNIISTVIFLAVIFGSGTAMFILPQKDFSENENRYLEKYPKFSLNGLFKGEYIPKLENAFNDQFPMRDSMISMRSEVLRLSGNRDIGGAYLGNDDFLFEKLTDSNILTQRFERNLNAINRFTKEFEGETYVMLVPSASDVLYEKLPLYNSQYDTEKAYSKANELLNGCSFIDLRDTLGNIGDDSYYKTDHHWTTMGAGEAYRIWCGLCGLEYSEKPLTELSDTFRGTLYSKVLSPDCAYDRIFACSVSDDISVYTNGTPSSVYDMEKLDTKDKYAVFFGGNFGRIDITNESSDAEKLLIVKDSFANCFVPFLTDSYSQITMLDLRYFSGSVKSVSKDFDTVLFLYEISNFAQDTDFIKIIM
;
A
#
# COMPACT_ATOMS: atom_id res chain seq x y z
N MET A 1 13.75 -5.14 -51.93
CA MET A 1 13.67 -4.79 -50.52
C MET A 1 12.25 -4.96 -49.92
N LYS A 2 11.17 -4.31 -50.41
CA LYS A 2 9.79 -4.46 -49.87
C LYS A 2 9.31 -5.92 -49.77
N LYS A 3 9.53 -6.76 -50.81
CA LYS A 3 9.10 -8.17 -50.79
C LYS A 3 9.78 -8.99 -49.67
N ILE A 4 11.08 -8.79 -49.48
CA ILE A 4 11.86 -9.48 -48.44
C ILE A 4 11.38 -9.02 -47.06
N PHE A 5 11.18 -7.72 -46.84
CA PHE A 5 10.65 -7.17 -45.60
C PHE A 5 9.26 -7.75 -45.26
N ASN A 6 8.36 -7.80 -46.25
CA ASN A 6 7.02 -8.37 -46.03
C ASN A 6 7.08 -9.87 -45.67
N ILE A 7 7.93 -10.64 -46.33
CA ILE A 7 8.10 -12.07 -46.00
C ILE A 7 8.64 -12.23 -44.57
N ILE A 8 9.67 -11.48 -44.19
CA ILE A 8 10.25 -11.52 -42.86
C ILE A 8 9.20 -11.14 -41.81
N SER A 9 8.46 -10.04 -42.00
CA SER A 9 7.41 -9.61 -41.09
C SER A 9 6.31 -10.67 -40.96
N THR A 10 5.89 -11.31 -42.06
CA THR A 10 4.88 -12.37 -42.01
C THR A 10 5.40 -13.61 -41.27
N VAL A 11 6.65 -14.02 -41.50
CA VAL A 11 7.24 -15.16 -40.81
C VAL A 11 7.35 -14.89 -39.30
N ILE A 12 7.82 -13.70 -38.91
CA ILE A 12 7.89 -13.29 -37.49
C ILE A 12 6.51 -13.29 -36.87
N PHE A 13 5.52 -12.70 -37.54
CA PHE A 13 4.14 -12.67 -37.05
C PHE A 13 3.55 -14.08 -36.82
N LEU A 14 3.72 -14.98 -37.79
CA LEU A 14 3.27 -16.35 -37.67
C LEU A 14 4.03 -17.12 -36.58
N ALA A 15 5.34 -16.92 -36.50
CA ALA A 15 6.18 -17.54 -35.45
C ALA A 15 5.77 -17.09 -34.04
N VAL A 16 5.44 -15.82 -33.85
CA VAL A 16 4.94 -15.31 -32.57
C VAL A 16 3.58 -15.93 -32.23
N ILE A 17 2.61 -15.93 -33.16
CA ILE A 17 1.27 -16.46 -32.90
C ILE A 17 1.30 -17.97 -32.61
N PHE A 18 1.90 -18.74 -33.53
CA PHE A 18 1.91 -20.21 -33.37
C PHE A 18 2.88 -20.65 -32.28
N GLY A 19 4.02 -19.95 -32.12
CA GLY A 19 4.99 -20.24 -31.06
C GLY A 19 4.42 -19.98 -29.68
N SER A 20 3.83 -18.81 -29.44
CA SER A 20 3.17 -18.49 -28.17
C SER A 20 1.97 -19.39 -27.89
N GLY A 21 1.11 -19.62 -28.89
CA GLY A 21 -0.02 -20.52 -28.77
C GLY A 21 0.40 -21.93 -28.39
N THR A 22 1.44 -22.48 -29.03
CA THR A 22 1.98 -23.80 -28.67
C THR A 22 2.58 -23.82 -27.27
N ALA A 23 3.35 -22.79 -26.92
CA ALA A 23 3.94 -22.66 -25.60
C ALA A 23 2.91 -22.62 -24.47
N MET A 24 1.75 -21.97 -24.68
CA MET A 24 0.64 -21.92 -23.71
C MET A 24 0.07 -23.31 -23.38
N PHE A 25 0.16 -24.28 -24.30
CA PHE A 25 -0.31 -25.65 -24.07
C PHE A 25 0.76 -26.56 -23.46
N ILE A 26 2.05 -26.23 -23.67
CA ILE A 26 3.17 -27.09 -23.24
C ILE A 26 3.70 -26.65 -21.88
N LEU A 27 3.75 -25.33 -21.61
CA LEU A 27 4.30 -24.79 -20.38
C LEU A 27 3.34 -25.03 -19.19
N PRO A 28 3.87 -25.34 -17.99
CA PRO A 28 3.05 -25.44 -16.80
C PRO A 28 2.43 -24.09 -16.47
N GLN A 29 1.17 -24.12 -16.00
CA GLN A 29 0.50 -22.91 -15.53
C GLN A 29 1.18 -22.41 -14.24
N LYS A 30 1.38 -21.10 -14.17
CA LYS A 30 1.87 -20.42 -12.97
C LYS A 30 0.71 -20.14 -12.01
N ASP A 31 0.95 -20.32 -10.72
CA ASP A 31 -0.03 -20.03 -9.68
C ASP A 31 0.01 -18.56 -9.25
N PHE A 32 1.19 -17.96 -9.27
CA PHE A 32 1.45 -16.65 -8.70
C PHE A 32 2.41 -15.85 -9.59
N SER A 33 2.19 -14.55 -9.68
CA SER A 33 3.11 -13.59 -10.27
C SER A 33 3.85 -12.85 -9.16
N GLU A 34 5.11 -13.12 -8.98
CA GLU A 34 5.94 -12.39 -8.02
C GLU A 34 6.07 -10.91 -8.40
N ASN A 35 6.18 -10.61 -9.69
CA ASN A 35 6.30 -9.24 -10.17
C ASN A 35 5.06 -8.39 -9.88
N GLU A 36 3.86 -8.98 -9.94
CA GLU A 36 2.59 -8.29 -9.66
C GLU A 36 2.07 -8.53 -8.24
N ASN A 37 2.74 -9.40 -7.48
CA ASN A 37 2.35 -9.82 -6.13
C ASN A 37 0.87 -10.27 -6.05
N ARG A 38 0.45 -11.12 -7.03
CA ARG A 38 -0.92 -11.64 -7.10
C ARG A 38 -1.01 -13.05 -7.64
N TYR A 39 -2.08 -13.73 -7.26
CA TYR A 39 -2.43 -15.00 -7.88
C TYR A 39 -2.87 -14.82 -9.33
N LEU A 40 -2.46 -15.75 -10.18
CA LEU A 40 -2.80 -15.77 -11.59
C LEU A 40 -4.00 -16.67 -11.84
N GLU A 41 -4.88 -16.25 -12.75
CA GLU A 41 -6.01 -17.06 -13.19
C GLU A 41 -5.52 -18.27 -13.98
N LYS A 42 -6.10 -19.44 -13.67
CA LYS A 42 -5.85 -20.69 -14.37
C LYS A 42 -6.93 -20.95 -15.43
N TYR A 43 -6.61 -21.76 -16.43
CA TYR A 43 -7.59 -22.13 -17.43
C TYR A 43 -8.80 -22.78 -16.78
N PRO A 44 -10.00 -22.20 -16.97
CA PRO A 44 -11.22 -22.74 -16.39
C PRO A 44 -11.58 -24.09 -17.05
N LYS A 45 -12.10 -25.02 -16.27
CA LYS A 45 -12.71 -26.24 -16.83
C LYS A 45 -13.89 -25.84 -17.69
N PHE A 46 -14.01 -26.46 -18.88
CA PHE A 46 -15.12 -26.16 -19.77
C PHE A 46 -16.48 -26.45 -19.10
N SER A 47 -17.40 -25.51 -19.22
CA SER A 47 -18.74 -25.59 -18.67
C SER A 47 -19.74 -24.95 -19.61
N LEU A 48 -20.66 -25.74 -20.16
CA LEU A 48 -21.75 -25.24 -20.98
C LEU A 48 -22.64 -24.23 -20.22
N ASN A 49 -22.93 -24.52 -18.95
CA ASN A 49 -23.70 -23.62 -18.10
C ASN A 49 -22.97 -22.28 -17.89
N GLY A 50 -21.67 -22.31 -17.63
CA GLY A 50 -20.85 -21.10 -17.52
C GLY A 50 -20.78 -20.32 -18.84
N LEU A 51 -20.78 -21.01 -19.97
CA LEU A 51 -20.80 -20.35 -21.30
C LEU A 51 -22.13 -19.62 -21.53
N PHE A 52 -23.27 -20.28 -21.26
CA PHE A 52 -24.60 -19.66 -21.40
C PHE A 52 -24.84 -18.50 -20.42
N LYS A 53 -24.23 -18.55 -19.22
CA LYS A 53 -24.27 -17.45 -18.23
C LYS A 53 -23.33 -16.31 -18.56
N GLY A 54 -22.46 -16.44 -19.55
CA GLY A 54 -21.44 -15.44 -19.88
C GLY A 54 -20.25 -15.39 -18.93
N GLU A 55 -20.10 -16.36 -18.00
CA GLU A 55 -19.03 -16.40 -17.00
C GLU A 55 -17.74 -17.07 -17.51
N TYR A 56 -17.87 -18.00 -18.49
CA TYR A 56 -16.75 -18.81 -18.96
C TYR A 56 -15.75 -18.01 -19.80
N ILE A 57 -16.24 -17.19 -20.74
CA ILE A 57 -15.37 -16.43 -21.67
C ILE A 57 -14.49 -15.42 -20.92
N PRO A 58 -15.00 -14.58 -19.99
CA PRO A 58 -14.15 -13.67 -19.23
C PRO A 58 -13.06 -14.39 -18.41
N LYS A 59 -13.38 -15.53 -17.77
CA LYS A 59 -12.39 -16.33 -17.05
C LYS A 59 -11.33 -16.91 -17.97
N LEU A 60 -11.72 -17.38 -19.14
CA LEU A 60 -10.80 -17.90 -20.14
C LEU A 60 -9.88 -16.79 -20.67
N GLU A 61 -10.42 -15.61 -20.96
CA GLU A 61 -9.65 -14.45 -21.39
C GLU A 61 -8.62 -14.00 -20.32
N ASN A 62 -9.03 -13.92 -19.06
CA ASN A 62 -8.14 -13.61 -17.95
C ASN A 62 -7.03 -14.67 -17.83
N ALA A 63 -7.38 -15.96 -17.92
CA ALA A 63 -6.39 -17.02 -17.89
C ALA A 63 -5.41 -16.95 -19.08
N PHE A 64 -5.87 -16.62 -20.29
CA PHE A 64 -4.98 -16.40 -21.44
C PHE A 64 -4.01 -15.24 -21.18
N ASN A 65 -4.49 -14.15 -20.64
CA ASN A 65 -3.66 -12.98 -20.30
C ASN A 65 -2.63 -13.32 -19.22
N ASP A 66 -3.04 -14.05 -18.19
CA ASP A 66 -2.18 -14.36 -17.04
C ASP A 66 -1.15 -15.45 -17.34
N GLN A 67 -1.51 -16.44 -18.16
CA GLN A 67 -0.65 -17.57 -18.52
C GLN A 67 0.15 -17.35 -19.80
N PHE A 68 0.13 -16.11 -20.37
CA PHE A 68 0.84 -15.84 -21.60
C PHE A 68 2.35 -16.03 -21.42
N PRO A 69 3.03 -16.80 -22.30
CA PRO A 69 4.46 -17.02 -22.19
C PRO A 69 5.25 -15.72 -22.24
N MET A 70 6.25 -15.58 -21.36
CA MET A 70 7.10 -14.38 -21.27
C MET A 70 6.30 -13.08 -21.00
N ARG A 71 5.13 -13.18 -20.37
CA ARG A 71 4.25 -12.03 -20.08
C ARG A 71 4.98 -10.85 -19.44
N ASP A 72 5.76 -11.10 -18.38
CA ASP A 72 6.51 -10.05 -17.68
C ASP A 72 7.51 -9.34 -18.59
N SER A 73 8.22 -10.10 -19.44
CA SER A 73 9.15 -9.53 -20.42
C SER A 73 8.43 -8.68 -21.46
N MET A 74 7.22 -9.08 -21.87
CA MET A 74 6.42 -8.29 -22.83
C MET A 74 5.88 -7.02 -22.20
N ILE A 75 5.46 -7.06 -20.92
CA ILE A 75 5.03 -5.86 -20.18
C ILE A 75 6.22 -4.92 -20.02
N SER A 76 7.38 -5.43 -19.62
CA SER A 76 8.62 -4.66 -19.51
C SER A 76 9.01 -4.01 -20.83
N MET A 77 9.01 -4.76 -21.93
CA MET A 77 9.31 -4.22 -23.26
C MET A 77 8.30 -3.15 -23.69
N ARG A 78 7.00 -3.36 -23.43
CA ARG A 78 5.97 -2.35 -23.69
C ARG A 78 6.23 -1.06 -22.88
N SER A 79 6.56 -1.19 -21.61
CA SER A 79 6.86 -0.06 -20.74
C SER A 79 8.07 0.73 -21.25
N GLU A 80 9.13 0.04 -21.69
CA GLU A 80 10.30 0.69 -22.28
C GLU A 80 10.00 1.42 -23.60
N VAL A 81 9.22 0.80 -24.49
CA VAL A 81 8.79 1.47 -25.72
C VAL A 81 7.98 2.72 -25.43
N LEU A 82 7.06 2.67 -24.47
CA LEU A 82 6.27 3.83 -24.05
C LEU A 82 7.15 4.92 -23.44
N ARG A 83 8.06 4.55 -22.55
CA ARG A 83 9.02 5.47 -21.90
C ARG A 83 9.90 6.17 -22.94
N LEU A 84 10.48 5.43 -23.85
CA LEU A 84 11.31 5.95 -24.94
C LEU A 84 10.52 6.84 -25.92
N SER A 85 9.21 6.61 -26.04
CA SER A 85 8.30 7.46 -26.82
C SER A 85 7.88 8.74 -26.06
N GLY A 86 8.41 8.98 -24.86
CA GLY A 86 8.11 10.14 -24.03
C GLY A 86 6.85 10.01 -23.19
N ASN A 87 6.22 8.83 -23.14
CA ASN A 87 5.08 8.60 -22.27
C ASN A 87 5.54 8.50 -20.80
N ARG A 88 4.88 9.23 -19.91
CA ARG A 88 5.14 9.26 -18.48
C ARG A 88 4.00 8.67 -17.64
N ASP A 89 2.95 8.18 -18.25
CA ASP A 89 1.82 7.46 -17.61
C ASP A 89 1.81 6.03 -18.13
N ILE A 90 2.30 5.09 -17.32
CA ILE A 90 2.48 3.69 -17.69
C ILE A 90 1.88 2.79 -16.60
N GLY A 91 0.94 1.93 -16.97
CA GLY A 91 0.34 0.97 -16.05
C GLY A 91 -0.45 1.59 -14.89
N GLY A 92 -0.86 2.86 -15.00
CA GLY A 92 -1.54 3.59 -13.92
C GLY A 92 -0.59 4.19 -12.88
N ALA A 93 0.70 4.27 -13.21
CA ALA A 93 1.71 5.00 -12.46
C ALA A 93 2.34 6.09 -13.32
N TYR A 94 2.65 7.23 -12.72
CA TYR A 94 3.45 8.26 -13.35
C TYR A 94 4.94 8.02 -13.13
N LEU A 95 5.73 8.17 -14.19
CA LEU A 95 7.18 8.21 -14.14
C LEU A 95 7.60 9.66 -13.87
N GLY A 96 7.91 9.95 -12.64
CA GLY A 96 8.37 11.25 -12.19
C GLY A 96 9.85 11.51 -12.45
N ASN A 97 10.35 12.59 -11.86
CA ASN A 97 11.77 12.93 -11.86
C ASN A 97 12.49 12.16 -10.74
N ASP A 98 13.81 12.04 -10.83
CA ASP A 98 14.69 11.40 -9.83
C ASP A 98 14.31 9.96 -9.51
N ASP A 99 13.80 9.23 -10.53
CA ASP A 99 13.36 7.83 -10.48
C ASP A 99 12.13 7.55 -9.60
N PHE A 100 11.41 8.58 -9.16
CA PHE A 100 10.17 8.38 -8.42
C PHE A 100 9.04 7.92 -9.33
N LEU A 101 8.32 6.92 -8.87
CA LEU A 101 7.03 6.51 -9.41
C LEU A 101 5.92 7.04 -8.51
N PHE A 102 4.84 7.51 -9.11
CA PHE A 102 3.69 8.04 -8.37
C PHE A 102 2.42 7.31 -8.76
N GLU A 103 1.56 7.08 -7.79
CA GLU A 103 0.22 6.59 -8.08
C GLU A 103 -0.60 7.67 -8.77
N LYS A 104 -1.41 7.28 -9.75
CA LYS A 104 -2.31 8.20 -10.44
C LYS A 104 -3.61 8.32 -9.65
N LEU A 105 -3.72 9.40 -8.87
CA LEU A 105 -4.88 9.71 -8.05
C LEU A 105 -5.59 10.94 -8.60
N THR A 106 -6.91 10.85 -8.76
CA THR A 106 -7.76 11.93 -9.27
C THR A 106 -8.87 12.26 -8.27
N ASP A 107 -9.59 13.36 -8.47
CA ASP A 107 -10.74 13.73 -7.64
C ASP A 107 -11.76 12.59 -7.50
N SER A 108 -11.94 11.79 -8.55
CA SER A 108 -12.83 10.62 -8.52
C SER A 108 -12.36 9.49 -7.59
N ASN A 109 -11.09 9.47 -7.23
CA ASN A 109 -10.55 8.52 -6.25
C ASN A 109 -10.69 9.01 -4.81
N ILE A 110 -10.56 10.32 -4.58
CA ILE A 110 -10.43 10.91 -3.24
C ILE A 110 -11.69 11.68 -2.83
N LEU A 111 -12.10 12.69 -3.61
CA LEU A 111 -13.21 13.59 -3.27
C LEU A 111 -14.58 12.94 -3.55
N THR A 112 -14.84 11.82 -2.91
CA THR A 112 -16.03 10.99 -3.12
C THR A 112 -17.01 11.12 -1.96
N GLN A 113 -18.27 10.72 -2.18
CA GLN A 113 -19.24 10.56 -1.09
C GLN A 113 -18.78 9.52 -0.04
N ARG A 114 -17.92 8.59 -0.41
CA ARG A 114 -17.36 7.61 0.52
C ARG A 114 -16.38 8.25 1.48
N PHE A 115 -15.49 9.12 0.99
CA PHE A 115 -14.59 9.91 1.81
C PHE A 115 -15.37 10.65 2.93
N GLU A 116 -16.44 11.37 2.55
CA GLU A 116 -17.28 12.07 3.53
C GLU A 116 -17.99 11.12 4.49
N ARG A 117 -18.48 9.98 4.01
CA ARG A 117 -19.11 8.97 4.89
C ARG A 117 -18.13 8.39 5.90
N ASN A 118 -16.87 8.17 5.50
CA ASN A 118 -15.85 7.64 6.37
C ASN A 118 -15.46 8.68 7.44
N LEU A 119 -15.32 9.96 7.09
CA LEU A 119 -15.15 11.05 8.07
C LEU A 119 -16.33 11.13 9.07
N ASN A 120 -17.55 11.04 8.57
CA ASN A 120 -18.75 11.05 9.42
C ASN A 120 -18.85 9.78 10.30
N ALA A 121 -18.31 8.65 9.89
CA ALA A 121 -18.24 7.46 10.71
C ALA A 121 -17.30 7.68 11.91
N ILE A 122 -16.16 8.36 11.73
CA ILE A 122 -15.30 8.77 12.84
C ILE A 122 -16.06 9.66 13.83
N ASN A 123 -16.78 10.69 13.35
CA ASN A 123 -17.57 11.57 14.21
C ASN A 123 -18.68 10.84 15.03
N ARG A 124 -19.17 9.73 14.49
CA ARG A 124 -20.11 8.88 15.24
C ARG A 124 -19.39 8.04 16.29
N PHE A 125 -18.23 7.50 15.95
CA PHE A 125 -17.40 6.75 16.86
C PHE A 125 -16.96 7.61 18.06
N THR A 126 -16.47 8.83 17.83
CA THR A 126 -15.99 9.74 18.89
C THR A 126 -17.06 10.14 19.89
N LYS A 127 -18.35 10.13 19.51
CA LYS A 127 -19.47 10.40 20.44
C LYS A 127 -19.70 9.29 21.46
N GLU A 128 -19.21 8.10 21.18
CA GLU A 128 -19.46 6.91 21.97
C GLU A 128 -18.20 6.38 22.65
N PHE A 129 -17.04 6.86 22.24
CA PHE A 129 -15.74 6.54 22.83
C PHE A 129 -15.35 7.60 23.85
N GLU A 130 -15.00 7.20 25.08
CA GLU A 130 -14.71 8.10 26.19
C GLU A 130 -13.24 8.58 26.24
N GLY A 131 -12.33 7.91 25.48
CA GLY A 131 -10.91 8.23 25.41
C GLY A 131 -10.58 9.26 24.34
N GLU A 132 -9.29 9.47 24.11
CA GLU A 132 -8.80 10.40 23.10
C GLU A 132 -8.83 9.78 21.70
N THR A 133 -9.25 10.55 20.71
CA THR A 133 -9.32 10.10 19.31
C THR A 133 -8.48 11.00 18.42
N TYR A 134 -7.63 10.37 17.62
CA TYR A 134 -6.79 11.02 16.64
C TYR A 134 -7.05 10.46 15.24
N VAL A 135 -6.92 11.32 14.23
CA VAL A 135 -7.03 10.94 12.82
C VAL A 135 -5.79 11.43 12.09
N MET A 136 -5.03 10.50 11.57
CA MET A 136 -3.84 10.76 10.77
C MET A 136 -4.09 10.27 9.34
N LEU A 137 -4.42 11.21 8.43
CA LEU A 137 -4.49 10.90 7.01
C LEU A 137 -3.13 11.21 6.40
N VAL A 138 -2.39 10.13 6.12
CA VAL A 138 -1.05 10.26 5.52
C VAL A 138 -1.23 10.71 4.07
N PRO A 139 -0.55 11.80 3.63
CA PRO A 139 -0.62 12.23 2.24
C PRO A 139 -0.01 11.19 1.30
N SER A 140 -0.43 11.19 0.04
CA SER A 140 0.25 10.39 -0.98
C SER A 140 1.61 11.02 -1.33
N ALA A 141 2.52 10.24 -1.91
CA ALA A 141 3.81 10.76 -2.38
C ALA A 141 3.63 11.93 -3.36
N SER A 142 2.58 11.93 -4.18
CA SER A 142 2.28 13.00 -5.14
C SER A 142 1.86 14.32 -4.49
N ASP A 143 1.36 14.30 -3.24
CA ASP A 143 1.00 15.51 -2.50
C ASP A 143 2.23 16.20 -1.91
N VAL A 144 3.20 15.40 -1.49
CA VAL A 144 4.41 15.86 -0.80
C VAL A 144 5.52 16.21 -1.79
N LEU A 145 5.73 15.35 -2.78
CA LEU A 145 6.79 15.47 -3.78
C LEU A 145 6.26 15.94 -5.15
N TYR A 146 5.28 16.84 -5.14
CA TYR A 146 4.56 17.29 -6.33
C TYR A 146 5.48 17.87 -7.42
N GLU A 147 6.61 18.45 -7.04
CA GLU A 147 7.61 19.01 -7.99
C GLU A 147 8.30 17.93 -8.83
N LYS A 148 8.25 16.68 -8.38
CA LYS A 148 8.80 15.52 -9.10
C LYS A 148 7.83 14.88 -10.08
N LEU A 149 6.57 15.27 -10.06
CA LEU A 149 5.56 14.78 -11.01
C LEU A 149 5.91 15.17 -12.46
N PRO A 150 5.52 14.38 -13.47
CA PRO A 150 5.72 14.76 -14.85
C PRO A 150 4.86 15.99 -15.20
N LEU A 151 5.28 16.79 -16.20
CA LEU A 151 4.61 18.03 -16.61
C LEU A 151 3.10 17.87 -16.92
N TYR A 152 2.72 16.74 -17.50
CA TYR A 152 1.33 16.44 -17.84
C TYR A 152 0.83 15.32 -16.93
N ASN A 153 0.33 15.71 -15.77
CA ASN A 153 -0.28 14.82 -14.81
C ASN A 153 -1.72 15.25 -14.49
N SER A 154 -2.50 14.33 -13.96
CA SER A 154 -3.80 14.61 -13.36
C SER A 154 -3.72 14.21 -11.91
N GLN A 155 -3.90 15.16 -11.01
CA GLN A 155 -3.93 14.96 -9.57
C GLN A 155 -5.26 15.43 -9.02
N TYR A 156 -5.65 14.89 -7.88
CA TYR A 156 -6.77 15.41 -7.12
C TYR A 156 -6.39 16.72 -6.42
N ASP A 157 -7.41 17.50 -6.04
CA ASP A 157 -7.23 18.72 -5.28
C ASP A 157 -6.92 18.40 -3.81
N THR A 158 -5.63 18.32 -3.49
CA THR A 158 -5.11 17.97 -2.15
C THR A 158 -5.60 18.93 -1.09
N GLU A 159 -5.51 20.26 -1.36
CA GLU A 159 -5.96 21.28 -0.41
C GLU A 159 -7.44 21.12 -0.06
N LYS A 160 -8.26 20.87 -1.07
CA LYS A 160 -9.68 20.64 -0.88
C LYS A 160 -9.97 19.40 -0.06
N ALA A 161 -9.21 18.32 -0.27
CA ALA A 161 -9.39 17.08 0.47
C ALA A 161 -9.06 17.24 1.96
N TYR A 162 -7.91 17.86 2.28
CA TYR A 162 -7.49 18.09 3.67
C TYR A 162 -8.34 19.16 4.36
N SER A 163 -8.69 20.26 3.67
CA SER A 163 -9.63 21.24 4.22
C SER A 163 -10.97 20.61 4.55
N LYS A 164 -11.48 19.73 3.67
CA LYS A 164 -12.74 19.01 3.91
C LYS A 164 -12.64 18.05 5.09
N ALA A 165 -11.53 17.33 5.25
CA ALA A 165 -11.30 16.49 6.40
C ALA A 165 -11.29 17.31 7.70
N ASN A 166 -10.54 18.42 7.72
CA ASN A 166 -10.46 19.29 8.89
C ASN A 166 -11.80 19.97 9.23
N GLU A 167 -12.61 20.31 8.22
CA GLU A 167 -13.93 20.92 8.41
C GLU A 167 -14.95 19.91 8.97
N LEU A 168 -14.94 18.68 8.46
CA LEU A 168 -15.95 17.68 8.79
C LEU A 168 -15.66 16.92 10.09
N LEU A 169 -14.38 16.72 10.44
CA LEU A 169 -14.00 15.99 11.65
C LEU A 169 -14.35 16.76 12.92
N ASN A 170 -14.98 16.11 13.86
CA ASN A 170 -15.39 16.67 15.14
C ASN A 170 -15.16 15.68 16.28
N GLY A 171 -14.72 16.17 17.44
CA GLY A 171 -14.47 15.34 18.62
C GLY A 171 -13.22 14.47 18.53
N CYS A 172 -12.30 14.82 17.61
CA CYS A 172 -11.00 14.17 17.46
C CYS A 172 -9.94 15.22 17.03
N SER A 173 -8.68 14.89 17.21
CA SER A 173 -7.56 15.69 16.74
C SER A 173 -7.14 15.21 15.34
N PHE A 174 -7.20 16.09 14.34
CA PHE A 174 -6.76 15.79 12.99
C PHE A 174 -5.27 16.14 12.82
N ILE A 175 -4.50 15.21 12.29
CA ILE A 175 -3.05 15.32 12.09
C ILE A 175 -2.77 15.41 10.60
N ASP A 176 -2.29 16.55 10.16
CA ASP A 176 -1.82 16.81 8.80
C ASP A 176 -0.30 16.73 8.76
N LEU A 177 0.25 15.80 7.99
CA LEU A 177 1.68 15.55 7.88
C LEU A 177 2.30 16.13 6.60
N ARG A 178 1.57 16.86 5.77
CA ARG A 178 2.06 17.32 4.46
C ARG A 178 3.33 18.13 4.58
N ASP A 179 3.36 19.15 5.45
CA ASP A 179 4.54 19.99 5.68
C ASP A 179 5.67 19.19 6.34
N THR A 180 5.34 18.31 7.30
CA THR A 180 6.33 17.49 8.00
C THR A 180 7.08 16.58 7.04
N LEU A 181 6.35 15.86 6.18
CA LEU A 181 6.95 14.96 5.19
C LEU A 181 7.62 15.74 4.06
N GLY A 182 7.09 16.89 3.69
CA GLY A 182 7.71 17.80 2.71
C GLY A 182 9.09 18.29 3.13
N ASN A 183 9.28 18.56 4.42
CA ASN A 183 10.54 19.04 4.96
C ASN A 183 11.70 18.03 4.89
N ILE A 184 11.40 16.72 4.89
CA ILE A 184 12.42 15.67 4.70
C ILE A 184 12.58 15.26 3.23
N GLY A 185 11.72 15.76 2.33
CA GLY A 185 11.85 15.64 0.88
C GLY A 185 11.92 14.18 0.42
N ASP A 186 12.97 13.82 -0.33
CA ASP A 186 13.14 12.53 -0.98
C ASP A 186 13.14 11.33 -0.04
N ASP A 187 13.49 11.54 1.21
CA ASP A 187 13.53 10.49 2.22
C ASP A 187 12.13 10.15 2.79
N SER A 188 11.09 10.90 2.42
CA SER A 188 9.74 10.70 2.94
C SER A 188 9.02 9.48 2.36
N TYR A 189 9.24 9.17 1.08
CA TYR A 189 8.58 8.07 0.38
C TYR A 189 9.56 7.18 -0.37
N TYR A 190 9.19 5.91 -0.54
CA TYR A 190 9.90 5.03 -1.46
C TYR A 190 9.71 5.49 -2.91
N LYS A 191 10.73 5.30 -3.73
CA LYS A 191 10.69 5.66 -5.16
C LYS A 191 9.82 4.72 -5.98
N THR A 192 9.77 3.46 -5.62
CA THR A 192 9.12 2.40 -6.41
C THR A 192 7.92 1.76 -5.72
N ASP A 193 7.58 2.26 -4.53
CA ASP A 193 6.41 1.84 -3.75
C ASP A 193 5.56 3.03 -3.33
N HIS A 194 4.29 2.78 -2.99
CA HIS A 194 3.37 3.84 -2.60
C HIS A 194 3.49 4.24 -1.12
N HIS A 195 4.18 3.46 -0.30
CA HIS A 195 4.32 3.75 1.12
C HIS A 195 5.34 4.86 1.40
N TRP A 196 5.17 5.52 2.52
CA TRP A 196 6.24 6.30 3.13
C TRP A 196 7.39 5.40 3.58
N THR A 197 8.57 5.98 3.74
CA THR A 197 9.74 5.27 4.26
C THR A 197 9.69 5.17 5.79
N THR A 198 10.59 4.39 6.37
CA THR A 198 10.81 4.38 7.82
C THR A 198 11.23 5.76 8.35
N MET A 199 11.96 6.58 7.55
CA MET A 199 12.30 7.96 7.92
C MET A 199 11.03 8.83 7.96
N GLY A 200 10.16 8.73 6.95
CA GLY A 200 8.87 9.43 6.95
C GLY A 200 8.00 9.05 8.14
N ALA A 201 7.90 7.76 8.44
CA ALA A 201 7.19 7.26 9.62
C ALA A 201 7.83 7.74 10.94
N GLY A 202 9.16 7.86 11.01
CA GLY A 202 9.89 8.40 12.15
C GLY A 202 9.57 9.87 12.43
N GLU A 203 9.41 10.69 11.38
CA GLU A 203 8.97 12.09 11.56
C GLU A 203 7.51 12.17 12.03
N ALA A 204 6.64 11.30 11.53
CA ALA A 204 5.27 11.20 12.02
C ALA A 204 5.25 10.79 13.52
N TYR A 205 6.13 9.89 13.94
CA TYR A 205 6.32 9.53 15.35
C TYR A 205 6.74 10.73 16.20
N ARG A 206 7.65 11.56 15.72
CA ARG A 206 8.06 12.78 16.43
C ARG A 206 6.88 13.74 16.65
N ILE A 207 6.03 13.93 15.62
CA ILE A 207 4.80 14.73 15.74
C ILE A 207 3.82 14.09 16.72
N TRP A 208 3.64 12.76 16.65
CA TRP A 208 2.78 12.00 17.56
C TRP A 208 3.19 12.18 19.03
N CYS A 209 4.47 12.05 19.34
CA CYS A 209 4.98 12.26 20.71
C CYS A 209 4.63 13.66 21.22
N GLY A 210 4.80 14.69 20.39
CA GLY A 210 4.47 16.06 20.78
C GLY A 210 2.98 16.29 21.05
N LEU A 211 2.10 15.62 20.30
CA LEU A 211 0.64 15.74 20.46
C LEU A 211 0.12 14.97 21.68
N CYS A 212 0.66 13.79 21.92
CA CYS A 212 0.21 12.92 23.03
C CYS A 212 1.03 13.16 24.33
N GLY A 213 1.93 14.13 24.35
CA GLY A 213 2.74 14.41 25.55
C GLY A 213 3.72 13.28 25.91
N LEU A 214 4.08 12.44 24.93
CA LEU A 214 5.06 11.36 25.12
C LEU A 214 6.48 11.91 25.05
N GLU A 215 7.41 11.27 25.77
CA GLU A 215 8.83 11.58 25.63
C GLU A 215 9.32 11.08 24.26
N TYR A 216 9.82 12.02 23.45
CA TYR A 216 10.43 11.66 22.18
C TYR A 216 11.83 11.11 22.39
N SER A 217 12.07 9.92 21.86
CA SER A 217 13.40 9.31 21.79
C SER A 217 13.73 8.99 20.34
N GLU A 218 14.83 9.55 19.85
CA GLU A 218 15.33 9.21 18.52
C GLU A 218 15.76 7.73 18.50
N LYS A 219 15.19 6.98 17.57
CA LYS A 219 15.50 5.56 17.41
C LYS A 219 16.48 5.35 16.25
N PRO A 220 17.64 4.72 16.49
CA PRO A 220 18.57 4.42 15.42
C PRO A 220 17.93 3.49 14.38
N LEU A 221 18.20 3.77 13.11
CA LEU A 221 17.72 2.99 11.98
C LEU A 221 18.81 2.04 11.48
N THR A 222 18.43 0.79 11.24
CA THR A 222 19.28 -0.24 10.64
C THR A 222 18.73 -0.58 9.26
N GLU A 223 19.60 -0.60 8.25
CA GLU A 223 19.23 -1.04 6.91
C GLU A 223 19.00 -2.55 6.87
N LEU A 224 17.85 -2.96 6.37
CA LEU A 224 17.46 -4.36 6.20
C LEU A 224 17.61 -4.85 4.75
N SER A 225 17.44 -3.97 3.77
CA SER A 225 17.53 -4.32 2.35
C SER A 225 17.81 -3.07 1.51
N ASP A 226 18.63 -3.22 0.46
CA ASP A 226 18.93 -2.22 -0.58
C ASP A 226 18.37 -2.63 -1.96
N THR A 227 17.55 -3.66 -2.02
CA THR A 227 17.06 -4.27 -3.26
C THR A 227 15.53 -4.34 -3.32
N PHE A 228 14.85 -3.39 -2.68
CA PHE A 228 13.39 -3.31 -2.69
C PHE A 228 12.90 -2.66 -3.98
N ARG A 229 11.89 -3.27 -4.60
CA ARG A 229 11.06 -2.70 -5.68
C ARG A 229 9.61 -3.02 -5.38
N GLY A 230 8.82 -2.00 -5.07
CA GLY A 230 7.49 -2.14 -4.53
C GLY A 230 6.36 -2.25 -5.55
N THR A 231 5.18 -1.87 -5.12
CA THR A 231 3.93 -2.03 -5.87
C THR A 231 3.85 -1.16 -7.11
N LEU A 232 4.42 0.04 -7.10
CA LEU A 232 4.44 0.92 -8.26
C LEU A 232 5.39 0.38 -9.35
N TYR A 233 6.53 -0.18 -8.96
CA TYR A 233 7.37 -0.92 -9.90
C TYR A 233 6.60 -2.07 -10.57
N SER A 234 5.77 -2.79 -9.83
CA SER A 234 4.97 -3.90 -10.35
C SER A 234 3.98 -3.47 -11.45
N LYS A 235 3.54 -2.20 -11.43
CA LYS A 235 2.70 -1.61 -12.47
C LYS A 235 3.48 -1.26 -13.73
N VAL A 236 4.75 -0.86 -13.59
CA VAL A 236 5.60 -0.35 -14.68
C VAL A 236 6.51 -1.43 -15.27
N LEU A 237 7.13 -2.26 -14.44
CA LEU A 237 8.10 -3.31 -14.78
C LEU A 237 9.27 -2.83 -15.68
N SER A 238 9.67 -1.56 -15.53
CA SER A 238 10.84 -1.04 -16.27
C SER A 238 12.14 -1.46 -15.59
N PRO A 239 13.12 -2.03 -16.32
CA PRO A 239 14.42 -2.40 -15.75
C PRO A 239 15.19 -1.22 -15.16
N ASP A 240 14.97 -0.01 -15.71
CA ASP A 240 15.65 1.22 -15.32
C ASP A 240 15.12 1.84 -14.02
N CYS A 241 14.02 1.31 -13.42
CA CYS A 241 13.55 1.78 -12.12
C CYS A 241 14.59 1.55 -11.03
N ALA A 242 14.71 2.51 -10.13
CA ALA A 242 15.59 2.44 -8.97
C ALA A 242 15.27 1.24 -8.06
N TYR A 243 16.18 0.96 -7.15
CA TYR A 243 15.95 0.15 -5.97
C TYR A 243 15.80 1.08 -4.75
N ASP A 244 14.87 0.74 -3.89
CA ASP A 244 14.66 1.38 -2.61
C ASP A 244 15.41 0.63 -1.49
N ARG A 245 15.61 1.34 -0.38
CA ARG A 245 16.24 0.79 0.83
C ARG A 245 15.22 0.73 1.95
N ILE A 246 15.07 -0.42 2.59
CA ILE A 246 14.21 -0.60 3.75
C ILE A 246 15.04 -0.51 5.01
N PHE A 247 14.58 0.31 5.95
CA PHE A 247 15.17 0.46 7.27
C PHE A 247 14.20 -0.01 8.36
N ALA A 248 14.74 -0.47 9.48
CA ALA A 248 14.01 -0.77 10.70
C ALA A 248 14.51 0.10 11.85
N CYS A 249 13.64 0.56 12.73
CA CYS A 249 14.04 1.15 13.99
C CYS A 249 14.27 0.06 15.04
N SER A 250 15.06 0.38 16.07
CA SER A 250 15.26 -0.52 17.20
C SER A 250 13.98 -0.70 18.01
N VAL A 251 13.72 -1.92 18.47
CA VAL A 251 12.58 -2.31 19.31
C VAL A 251 13.15 -3.07 20.52
N SER A 252 12.56 -2.88 21.70
CA SER A 252 12.97 -3.57 22.93
C SER A 252 12.70 -5.08 22.84
N ASP A 253 13.53 -5.88 23.53
CA ASP A 253 13.34 -7.33 23.66
C ASP A 253 12.12 -7.70 24.54
N ASP A 254 11.59 -6.75 25.32
CA ASP A 254 10.42 -6.95 26.20
C ASP A 254 9.06 -6.89 25.45
N ILE A 255 9.10 -6.76 24.13
CA ILE A 255 7.91 -6.66 23.29
C ILE A 255 7.44 -8.05 22.82
N SER A 256 6.21 -8.38 23.17
CA SER A 256 5.52 -9.56 22.67
C SER A 256 4.51 -9.18 21.57
N VAL A 257 4.50 -9.92 20.45
CA VAL A 257 3.60 -9.67 19.30
C VAL A 257 2.76 -10.89 19.01
N TYR A 258 1.46 -10.68 18.80
CA TYR A 258 0.53 -11.71 18.39
C TYR A 258 -0.26 -11.27 17.15
N THR A 259 -0.22 -12.07 16.10
CA THR A 259 -0.97 -11.84 14.86
C THR A 259 -2.15 -12.78 14.78
N ASN A 260 -3.38 -12.25 14.82
CA ASN A 260 -4.61 -13.03 14.91
C ASN A 260 -4.56 -14.11 16.03
N GLY A 261 -3.93 -13.78 17.17
CA GLY A 261 -3.77 -14.64 18.32
C GLY A 261 -2.62 -15.66 18.24
N THR A 262 -1.83 -15.63 17.16
CA THR A 262 -0.63 -16.50 17.00
C THR A 262 0.63 -15.67 17.28
N PRO A 263 1.60 -16.19 18.08
CA PRO A 263 2.87 -15.50 18.31
C PRO A 263 3.57 -15.13 16.99
N SER A 264 4.10 -13.92 16.92
CA SER A 264 4.81 -13.39 15.78
C SER A 264 5.88 -12.38 16.22
N SER A 265 6.42 -11.59 15.30
CA SER A 265 7.44 -10.59 15.58
C SER A 265 7.12 -9.25 14.93
N VAL A 266 7.75 -8.17 15.43
CA VAL A 266 7.68 -6.84 14.79
C VAL A 266 8.29 -6.88 13.40
N TYR A 267 9.39 -7.63 13.24
CA TYR A 267 10.08 -7.79 11.95
C TYR A 267 10.13 -9.27 11.56
N ASP A 268 9.48 -9.61 10.44
CA ASP A 268 9.55 -10.93 9.80
C ASP A 268 10.65 -10.91 8.74
N MET A 269 11.85 -11.30 9.13
CA MET A 269 13.04 -11.23 8.26
C MET A 269 12.94 -12.14 7.02
N GLU A 270 12.10 -13.18 7.03
CA GLU A 270 11.90 -14.06 5.88
C GLU A 270 11.24 -13.32 4.70
N LYS A 271 10.52 -12.25 4.96
CA LYS A 271 9.89 -11.40 3.92
C LYS A 271 10.91 -10.65 3.07
N LEU A 272 12.14 -10.44 3.57
CA LEU A 272 13.21 -9.81 2.79
C LEU A 272 13.67 -10.67 1.61
N ASP A 273 13.41 -11.96 1.64
CA ASP A 273 13.70 -12.89 0.54
C ASP A 273 12.55 -12.97 -0.48
N THR A 274 11.44 -12.28 -0.22
CA THR A 274 10.28 -12.23 -1.11
C THR A 274 10.27 -10.94 -1.94
N LYS A 275 9.38 -10.88 -2.94
CA LYS A 275 9.15 -9.66 -3.72
C LYS A 275 8.59 -8.53 -2.85
N ASP A 276 7.64 -8.84 -1.98
CA ASP A 276 7.02 -7.89 -1.06
C ASP A 276 7.84 -7.74 0.23
N LYS A 277 9.01 -7.08 0.08
CA LYS A 277 9.91 -6.87 1.21
C LYS A 277 9.34 -5.93 2.28
N TYR A 278 8.37 -5.06 1.92
CA TYR A 278 7.69 -4.19 2.90
C TYR A 278 6.91 -5.01 3.93
N ALA A 279 6.51 -6.23 3.59
CA ALA A 279 5.92 -7.17 4.53
C ALA A 279 6.86 -7.59 5.69
N VAL A 280 8.14 -7.17 5.69
CA VAL A 280 9.03 -7.33 6.85
C VAL A 280 8.41 -6.75 8.13
N PHE A 281 7.63 -5.69 8.01
CA PHE A 281 6.88 -5.12 9.11
C PHE A 281 5.67 -6.01 9.43
N PHE A 282 5.73 -6.70 10.57
CA PHE A 282 4.70 -7.59 11.11
C PHE A 282 4.32 -8.79 10.23
N GLY A 283 5.10 -9.13 9.21
CA GLY A 283 4.76 -10.20 8.25
C GLY A 283 3.70 -9.81 7.22
N GLY A 284 3.26 -8.54 7.19
CA GLY A 284 2.25 -8.01 6.27
C GLY A 284 0.98 -7.51 6.96
N ASN A 285 -0.18 -7.66 6.29
CA ASN A 285 -1.46 -7.15 6.77
C ASN A 285 -2.33 -8.27 7.34
N PHE A 286 -2.81 -8.08 8.57
CA PHE A 286 -3.67 -9.00 9.30
C PHE A 286 -4.85 -8.27 9.93
N GLY A 287 -5.94 -9.00 10.21
CA GLY A 287 -7.13 -8.42 10.81
C GLY A 287 -6.88 -7.81 12.19
N ARG A 288 -6.01 -8.47 13.00
CA ARG A 288 -5.64 -7.98 14.32
C ARG A 288 -4.19 -8.32 14.62
N ILE A 289 -3.44 -7.34 15.12
CA ILE A 289 -2.10 -7.51 15.68
C ILE A 289 -2.12 -6.90 17.08
N ASP A 290 -1.75 -7.67 18.07
CA ASP A 290 -1.61 -7.25 19.46
C ASP A 290 -0.13 -7.20 19.82
N ILE A 291 0.29 -6.06 20.36
CA ILE A 291 1.67 -5.78 20.80
C ILE A 291 1.59 -5.44 22.28
N THR A 292 2.35 -6.12 23.10
CA THR A 292 2.40 -5.89 24.56
C THR A 292 3.81 -5.60 24.99
N ASN A 293 3.98 -4.56 25.78
CA ASN A 293 5.22 -4.22 26.45
C ASN A 293 5.07 -4.55 27.96
N GLU A 294 5.66 -5.66 28.39
CA GLU A 294 5.52 -6.14 29.76
C GLU A 294 6.26 -5.26 30.79
N SER A 295 7.18 -4.42 30.33
CA SER A 295 7.96 -3.50 31.16
C SER A 295 7.32 -2.12 31.33
N SER A 296 6.10 -1.90 30.77
CA SER A 296 5.43 -0.60 30.75
C SER A 296 4.04 -0.68 31.36
N ASP A 297 3.72 0.28 32.25
CA ASP A 297 2.39 0.54 32.79
C ASP A 297 1.71 1.75 32.08
N ALA A 298 2.23 2.19 30.93
CA ALA A 298 1.70 3.31 30.17
C ALA A 298 0.31 3.01 29.62
N GLU A 299 -0.33 4.02 29.03
CA GLU A 299 -1.64 3.92 28.38
C GLU A 299 -1.67 2.87 27.26
N LYS A 300 -2.86 2.51 26.83
CA LYS A 300 -3.12 1.56 25.75
C LYS A 300 -3.61 2.29 24.51
N LEU A 301 -3.05 1.93 23.36
CA LEU A 301 -3.34 2.52 22.06
C LEU A 301 -4.01 1.52 21.12
N LEU A 302 -5.20 1.86 20.63
CA LEU A 302 -5.83 1.16 19.53
C LEU A 302 -5.57 1.90 18.21
N ILE A 303 -5.08 1.20 17.19
CA ILE A 303 -4.86 1.76 15.86
C ILE A 303 -5.77 1.05 14.85
N VAL A 304 -6.70 1.80 14.26
CA VAL A 304 -7.47 1.36 13.10
C VAL A 304 -6.74 1.84 11.85
N LYS A 305 -6.34 0.92 10.97
CA LYS A 305 -5.25 1.23 10.06
C LYS A 305 -5.36 0.59 8.67
N ASP A 306 -4.55 1.13 7.75
CA ASP A 306 -4.07 0.43 6.58
C ASP A 306 -2.58 0.04 6.71
N SER A 307 -1.92 -0.34 5.60
CA SER A 307 -0.53 -0.79 5.61
C SER A 307 0.50 0.29 5.98
N PHE A 308 0.14 1.57 5.92
CA PHE A 308 1.05 2.65 6.29
C PHE A 308 1.44 2.60 7.78
N ALA A 309 0.55 2.14 8.65
CA ALA A 309 0.86 1.99 10.07
C ALA A 309 1.97 0.95 10.35
N ASN A 310 2.22 0.02 9.42
CA ASN A 310 3.14 -1.08 9.70
C ASN A 310 4.58 -0.62 9.99
N CYS A 311 5.12 0.35 9.27
CA CYS A 311 6.45 0.89 9.55
C CYS A 311 6.45 2.01 10.62
N PHE A 312 5.27 2.54 11.01
CA PHE A 312 5.13 3.56 12.04
C PHE A 312 5.05 2.96 13.46
N VAL A 313 4.30 1.87 13.61
CA VAL A 313 4.04 1.27 14.93
C VAL A 313 5.29 0.78 15.66
N PRO A 314 6.35 0.27 15.02
CA PRO A 314 7.60 -0.07 15.70
C PRO A 314 8.21 1.07 16.53
N PHE A 315 8.00 2.33 16.14
CA PHE A 315 8.47 3.49 16.91
C PHE A 315 7.71 3.67 18.22
N LEU A 316 6.46 3.19 18.30
CA LEU A 316 5.56 3.38 19.45
C LEU A 316 5.70 2.32 20.54
N THR A 317 6.36 1.19 20.25
CA THR A 317 6.33 0.00 21.11
C THR A 317 6.82 0.22 22.53
N ASP A 318 7.72 1.19 22.75
CA ASP A 318 8.25 1.51 24.08
C ASP A 318 7.37 2.54 24.83
N SER A 319 6.46 3.20 24.13
CA SER A 319 5.64 4.30 24.68
C SER A 319 4.29 3.85 25.25
N TYR A 320 3.85 2.63 24.97
CA TYR A 320 2.56 2.10 25.37
C TYR A 320 2.72 0.73 26.02
N SER A 321 1.86 0.41 27.02
CA SER A 321 1.80 -0.93 27.61
C SER A 321 1.17 -1.95 26.65
N GLN A 322 0.25 -1.49 25.83
CA GLN A 322 -0.41 -2.31 24.80
C GLN A 322 -0.72 -1.47 23.55
N ILE A 323 -0.43 -2.00 22.38
CA ILE A 323 -0.89 -1.48 21.10
C ILE A 323 -1.67 -2.59 20.39
N THR A 324 -2.89 -2.30 19.97
CA THR A 324 -3.64 -3.21 19.09
C THR A 324 -3.88 -2.53 17.75
N MET A 325 -3.52 -3.20 16.67
CA MET A 325 -3.73 -2.74 15.30
C MET A 325 -4.89 -3.53 14.69
N LEU A 326 -5.86 -2.83 14.09
CA LEU A 326 -6.99 -3.43 13.38
C LEU A 326 -7.01 -2.97 11.93
N ASP A 327 -6.89 -3.91 10.99
CA ASP A 327 -7.08 -3.68 9.57
C ASP A 327 -8.49 -4.13 9.17
N LEU A 328 -9.35 -3.19 8.86
CA LEU A 328 -10.78 -3.45 8.65
C LEU A 328 -11.07 -4.34 7.44
N ARG A 329 -10.14 -4.43 6.49
CA ARG A 329 -10.26 -5.35 5.33
C ARG A 329 -10.28 -6.81 5.75
N TYR A 330 -9.61 -7.13 6.85
CA TYR A 330 -9.41 -8.50 7.35
C TYR A 330 -10.03 -8.72 8.74
N PHE A 331 -10.38 -7.65 9.46
CA PHE A 331 -10.99 -7.73 10.78
C PHE A 331 -12.51 -7.89 10.67
N SER A 332 -13.06 -8.91 11.33
CA SER A 332 -14.50 -9.21 11.32
C SER A 332 -15.22 -8.91 12.64
N GLY A 333 -14.48 -8.45 13.67
CA GLY A 333 -15.05 -8.10 14.97
C GLY A 333 -15.64 -6.69 15.01
N SER A 334 -16.13 -6.28 16.19
CA SER A 334 -16.60 -4.92 16.47
C SER A 334 -15.46 -4.06 16.99
N VAL A 335 -15.09 -3.00 16.25
CA VAL A 335 -14.08 -2.01 16.68
C VAL A 335 -14.52 -1.34 17.98
N LYS A 336 -15.81 -0.98 18.08
CA LYS A 336 -16.41 -0.39 19.27
C LYS A 336 -16.29 -1.29 20.52
N SER A 337 -16.37 -2.61 20.35
CA SER A 337 -16.18 -3.53 21.47
C SER A 337 -14.71 -3.58 21.91
N VAL A 338 -13.78 -3.60 20.97
CA VAL A 338 -12.33 -3.61 21.24
C VAL A 338 -11.90 -2.30 21.89
N SER A 339 -12.38 -1.14 21.40
CA SER A 339 -11.94 0.18 21.87
C SER A 339 -12.21 0.45 23.35
N LYS A 340 -13.15 -0.25 23.99
CA LYS A 340 -13.46 -0.07 25.42
C LYS A 340 -12.30 -0.34 26.38
N ASP A 341 -11.32 -1.11 25.94
CA ASP A 341 -10.17 -1.49 26.74
C ASP A 341 -8.96 -0.58 26.51
N PHE A 342 -9.14 0.54 25.75
CA PHE A 342 -8.07 1.44 25.32
C PHE A 342 -8.34 2.88 25.73
N ASP A 343 -7.25 3.60 26.00
CA ASP A 343 -7.29 5.01 26.42
C ASP A 343 -7.34 5.95 25.23
N THR A 344 -6.64 5.55 24.15
CA THR A 344 -6.47 6.34 22.93
C THR A 344 -6.79 5.49 21.69
N VAL A 345 -7.46 6.11 20.70
CA VAL A 345 -7.68 5.52 19.37
C VAL A 345 -7.08 6.40 18.29
N LEU A 346 -6.25 5.80 17.44
CA LEU A 346 -5.69 6.43 16.25
C LEU A 346 -6.29 5.78 14.98
N PHE A 347 -6.91 6.57 14.13
CA PHE A 347 -7.24 6.20 12.75
C PHE A 347 -6.08 6.63 11.86
N LEU A 348 -5.27 5.66 11.39
CA LEU A 348 -4.11 5.91 10.54
C LEU A 348 -4.30 5.26 9.17
N TYR A 349 -4.47 6.08 8.16
CA TYR A 349 -4.68 5.67 6.77
C TYR A 349 -3.95 6.59 5.82
N GLU A 350 -3.47 6.04 4.72
CA GLU A 350 -3.16 6.86 3.56
C GLU A 350 -4.47 7.41 2.97
N ILE A 351 -4.45 8.64 2.50
CA ILE A 351 -5.67 9.38 2.13
C ILE A 351 -6.49 8.69 1.04
N SER A 352 -5.85 8.06 0.03
CA SER A 352 -6.59 7.38 -1.03
C SER A 352 -7.20 6.05 -0.56
N ASN A 353 -6.50 5.33 0.30
CA ASN A 353 -7.01 4.13 0.94
C ASN A 353 -8.21 4.46 1.82
N PHE A 354 -8.12 5.52 2.63
CA PHE A 354 -9.23 5.99 3.44
C PHE A 354 -10.44 6.38 2.59
N ALA A 355 -10.22 7.12 1.51
CA ALA A 355 -11.29 7.58 0.63
C ALA A 355 -12.02 6.43 -0.09
N GLN A 356 -11.34 5.31 -0.31
CA GLN A 356 -11.86 4.17 -1.06
C GLN A 356 -12.30 3.00 -0.15
N ASP A 357 -11.99 3.03 1.15
CA ASP A 357 -12.31 1.95 2.09
C ASP A 357 -13.84 1.77 2.22
N THR A 358 -14.31 0.57 1.89
CA THR A 358 -15.72 0.16 1.99
C THR A 358 -16.04 -0.43 3.36
N ASP A 359 -15.04 -0.90 4.08
CA ASP A 359 -15.17 -1.58 5.36
C ASP A 359 -15.16 -0.62 6.54
N PHE A 360 -14.83 0.65 6.31
CA PHE A 360 -14.69 1.68 7.35
C PHE A 360 -15.95 1.86 8.21
N ILE A 361 -17.11 1.55 7.67
CA ILE A 361 -18.38 1.57 8.43
C ILE A 361 -18.39 0.61 9.64
N LYS A 362 -17.51 -0.40 9.65
CA LYS A 362 -17.38 -1.36 10.75
C LYS A 362 -17.00 -0.71 12.08
N ILE A 363 -16.42 0.50 12.08
CA ILE A 363 -16.06 1.21 13.32
C ILE A 363 -17.25 1.62 14.17
N ILE A 364 -18.42 1.71 13.56
CA ILE A 364 -19.69 2.13 14.24
C ILE A 364 -20.73 1.00 14.34
N MET A 365 -20.34 -0.24 14.01
CA MET A 365 -21.23 -1.41 14.09
C MET A 365 -21.11 -2.14 15.43
#